data_3f594337036dd1fd9806dbc8ff1684d1
#
_entry.id   3f594337036dd1fd9806dbc8ff1684d1
#
_cell.length_a   1.000
_cell.length_b   1.000
_cell.length_c   1.000
_cell.angle_alpha   90.00
_cell.angle_beta   90.00
_cell.angle_gamma   90.00
#
_symmetry.space_group_name_H-M   'P 1'
#
loop_
_entity.id
_entity.type
_entity.pdbx_description
1 polymer ?
#
loop_
_entity_poly.entity_id
_entity_poly.type
_entity_poly.pdbx_seq_one_letter_code
_entity_poly.pdbx_strand_id
1 'polypeptide(L)'
;MITKQQEVWKEERERGISKMTGLLKFITCGSVDDGKSTLIGHILYDSKLLYADQEKALELDSKVGSRGGAIDYSLLLDGLMAEREQGITIDVAYRYFTTDKRSFIVADTPGHEEYTRNMAVGASFADLAIILVDAKQGVLVQTKRHARICSLMGIKYFVFAVNKMDLVGYSKERFDEITAQIDELSKELGLASVKIIPVSATEGDNITKKSDNTPWYDGEALLTYLENVDVSQKKQEEGFYMPVQRVCRPDHTFRGFQGQIESGVVSVGDEITTLPSGETANVKSILIGDKDSQSAQAGQPVTIQLDKEVDVSRGCVLAAKTTLPVIKSFTATMLWMDDEELTVGKDYIVKIGTKQVLGVLKNIQYKIDVNTGKFIEANGLSKNEIAVCDIGLQEPVVIDEFAKHKTLGELILINRISNMTSACGVVTDTSVYDKKEVKCAFVNGNIKGNADLFEEYYYNLESATVIKVSPAGKNYTVGQEISVSGDSYNYPDSFDVLVFRDRVAVTVRNKKIESIEKIEDYTYTGLPVVNSRGFAVKAANESEYAQLLAELDAVKEGKEALNDTFFNKWTDFGTYRKIVFKDEVWDYVI
;
A
#
# COMPACT_ATOMS: atom_id res chain seq x y z
N MET A 1 -27.74 -5.47 32.28
CA MET A 1 -28.24 -4.64 31.15
C MET A 1 -27.82 -5.15 29.78
N ILE A 2 -26.72 -5.91 29.65
CA ILE A 2 -26.22 -6.47 28.38
C ILE A 2 -27.13 -7.60 27.83
N THR A 3 -27.80 -8.35 28.72
CA THR A 3 -28.65 -9.49 28.34
C THR A 3 -29.97 -9.12 27.65
N LYS A 4 -30.60 -7.99 27.96
CA LYS A 4 -31.83 -7.56 27.28
C LYS A 4 -31.61 -7.07 25.84
N GLN A 5 -30.46 -6.45 25.59
CA GLN A 5 -30.10 -6.00 24.24
C GLN A 5 -29.78 -7.19 23.32
N GLN A 6 -29.14 -8.24 23.86
CA GLN A 6 -28.87 -9.47 23.11
C GLN A 6 -30.14 -10.28 22.78
N GLU A 7 -31.13 -10.27 23.66
CA GLU A 7 -32.43 -10.91 23.40
C GLU A 7 -33.25 -10.15 22.35
N VAL A 8 -33.23 -8.83 22.35
CA VAL A 8 -33.87 -8.00 21.32
C VAL A 8 -33.22 -8.26 19.95
N TRP A 9 -31.90 -8.35 19.88
CA TRP A 9 -31.16 -8.69 18.65
C TRP A 9 -31.46 -10.10 18.11
N LYS A 10 -31.77 -11.03 19.02
CA LYS A 10 -32.13 -12.41 18.64
C LYS A 10 -33.56 -12.51 18.11
N GLU A 11 -34.49 -11.80 18.72
CA GLU A 11 -35.90 -11.75 18.29
C GLU A 11 -36.08 -10.98 16.96
N GLU A 12 -35.29 -9.94 16.72
CA GLU A 12 -35.29 -9.20 15.45
C GLU A 12 -34.72 -10.04 14.30
N ARG A 13 -33.73 -10.90 14.55
CA ARG A 13 -33.21 -11.87 13.60
C ARG A 13 -34.23 -12.93 13.19
N GLU A 14 -35.10 -13.33 14.09
CA GLU A 14 -36.13 -14.35 13.86
C GLU A 14 -37.37 -13.79 13.13
N ARG A 15 -37.56 -12.47 13.10
CA ARG A 15 -38.68 -11.81 12.43
C ARG A 15 -38.44 -11.46 10.94
N GLY A 16 -37.36 -11.94 10.34
CA GLY A 16 -37.14 -11.78 8.89
C GLY A 16 -36.84 -10.34 8.47
N ILE A 17 -36.25 -9.53 9.35
CA ILE A 17 -35.73 -8.22 9.01
C ILE A 17 -34.59 -8.40 8.01
N SER A 18 -34.68 -7.73 6.90
CA SER A 18 -33.75 -7.61 5.77
C SER A 18 -32.30 -7.85 6.20
N LYS A 19 -31.56 -8.72 5.47
CA LYS A 19 -30.14 -8.97 5.68
C LYS A 19 -29.43 -7.62 5.81
N MET A 20 -29.04 -7.23 7.03
CA MET A 20 -28.15 -6.09 7.20
C MET A 20 -26.89 -6.34 6.36
N THR A 21 -26.54 -5.41 5.50
CA THR A 21 -25.39 -5.52 4.58
C THR A 21 -24.03 -5.40 5.27
N GLY A 22 -23.98 -5.62 6.59
CA GLY A 22 -22.75 -5.58 7.38
C GLY A 22 -22.35 -4.16 7.83
N LEU A 23 -21.10 -4.01 8.22
CA LEU A 23 -20.49 -2.75 8.65
C LEU A 23 -19.76 -2.09 7.48
N LEU A 24 -20.01 -0.79 7.26
CA LEU A 24 -19.23 0.05 6.35
C LEU A 24 -18.41 1.06 7.15
N LYS A 25 -17.11 1.10 6.91
CA LYS A 25 -16.21 2.09 7.45
C LYS A 25 -15.88 3.09 6.35
N PHE A 26 -16.16 4.36 6.55
CA PHE A 26 -15.84 5.36 5.54
C PHE A 26 -15.21 6.61 6.16
N ILE A 27 -14.44 7.32 5.34
CA ILE A 27 -13.78 8.58 5.67
C ILE A 27 -14.42 9.71 4.89
N THR A 28 -14.53 10.90 5.51
CA THR A 28 -14.83 12.14 4.80
C THR A 28 -13.59 12.99 4.71
N CYS A 29 -13.25 13.43 3.51
CA CYS A 29 -12.11 14.31 3.23
C CYS A 29 -12.48 15.38 2.19
N GLY A 30 -11.68 16.42 2.10
CA GLY A 30 -11.90 17.60 1.28
C GLY A 30 -11.19 18.79 1.89
N SER A 31 -11.15 19.90 1.19
CA SER A 31 -10.51 21.14 1.68
C SER A 31 -11.22 21.69 2.93
N VAL A 32 -10.59 22.65 3.57
CA VAL A 32 -11.27 23.45 4.61
C VAL A 32 -12.50 24.10 3.98
N ASP A 33 -13.59 24.17 4.70
CA ASP A 33 -14.87 24.73 4.29
C ASP A 33 -15.62 23.98 3.17
N ASP A 34 -15.17 22.81 2.70
CA ASP A 34 -15.92 21.99 1.74
C ASP A 34 -17.21 21.39 2.34
N GLY A 35 -17.41 21.48 3.66
CA GLY A 35 -18.63 21.08 4.35
C GLY A 35 -18.65 19.64 4.83
N LYS A 36 -17.48 19.05 5.16
CA LYS A 36 -17.33 17.67 5.67
C LYS A 36 -18.18 17.39 6.90
N SER A 37 -17.95 18.14 7.96
CA SER A 37 -18.67 18.00 9.23
C SER A 37 -20.15 18.34 9.08
N THR A 38 -20.50 19.31 8.22
CA THR A 38 -21.90 19.62 7.88
C THR A 38 -22.59 18.42 7.22
N LEU A 39 -21.94 17.74 6.27
CA LEU A 39 -22.49 16.58 5.57
C LEU A 39 -22.80 15.43 6.54
N ILE A 40 -21.84 15.09 7.41
CA ILE A 40 -22.03 14.01 8.40
C ILE A 40 -23.11 14.38 9.40
N GLY A 41 -23.07 15.62 9.91
CA GLY A 41 -24.08 16.11 10.86
C GLY A 41 -25.48 16.08 10.27
N HIS A 42 -25.62 16.41 8.99
CA HIS A 42 -26.92 16.33 8.28
C HIS A 42 -27.39 14.86 8.15
N ILE A 43 -26.50 13.92 7.80
CA ILE A 43 -26.85 12.50 7.76
C ILE A 43 -27.37 12.02 9.12
N LEU A 44 -26.69 12.38 10.22
CA LEU A 44 -27.05 11.97 11.57
C LEU A 44 -28.40 12.57 12.00
N TYR A 45 -28.63 13.85 11.69
CA TYR A 45 -29.86 14.55 12.03
C TYR A 45 -31.08 13.99 11.28
N ASP A 46 -31.01 13.91 9.95
CA ASP A 46 -32.12 13.44 9.10
C ASP A 46 -32.46 11.97 9.34
N SER A 47 -31.46 11.15 9.65
CA SER A 47 -31.66 9.74 9.98
C SER A 47 -32.23 9.52 11.37
N LYS A 48 -32.50 10.59 12.15
CA LYS A 48 -33.01 10.55 13.53
C LYS A 48 -32.13 9.70 14.46
N LEU A 49 -30.84 9.80 14.30
CA LEU A 49 -29.84 9.01 15.03
C LEU A 49 -29.27 9.76 16.24
N LEU A 50 -29.76 10.97 16.47
CA LEU A 50 -29.40 11.79 17.63
C LEU A 50 -30.26 11.45 18.84
N TYR A 51 -29.67 11.53 20.01
CA TYR A 51 -30.43 11.51 21.26
C TYR A 51 -31.18 12.85 21.44
N ALA A 52 -32.34 12.80 22.06
CA ALA A 52 -33.22 13.97 22.24
C ALA A 52 -32.56 15.16 22.97
N ASP A 53 -31.58 14.90 23.82
CA ASP A 53 -30.76 15.92 24.49
C ASP A 53 -29.74 16.56 23.52
N GLN A 54 -29.14 15.77 22.62
CA GLN A 54 -28.22 16.26 21.59
C GLN A 54 -28.96 17.11 20.54
N GLU A 55 -30.15 16.69 20.14
CA GLU A 55 -31.00 17.45 19.20
C GLU A 55 -31.38 18.81 19.79
N LYS A 56 -31.80 18.86 21.03
CA LYS A 56 -32.10 20.11 21.74
C LYS A 56 -30.89 21.00 21.93
N ALA A 57 -29.73 20.43 22.26
CA ALA A 57 -28.48 21.17 22.39
C ALA A 57 -28.10 21.81 21.05
N LEU A 58 -28.17 21.04 19.96
CA LEU A 58 -27.90 21.52 18.61
C LEU A 58 -28.81 22.68 18.20
N GLU A 59 -30.12 22.58 18.46
CA GLU A 59 -31.07 23.65 18.19
C GLU A 59 -30.79 24.94 19.00
N LEU A 60 -30.37 24.79 20.26
CA LEU A 60 -30.03 25.91 21.11
C LEU A 60 -28.72 26.59 20.69
N ASP A 61 -27.69 25.79 20.42
CA ASP A 61 -26.38 26.29 19.99
C ASP A 61 -26.47 26.95 18.59
N SER A 62 -27.27 26.38 17.69
CA SER A 62 -27.53 26.96 16.34
C SER A 62 -28.25 28.32 16.41
N LYS A 63 -29.09 28.55 17.42
CA LYS A 63 -29.77 29.86 17.62
C LYS A 63 -28.82 30.98 18.05
N VAL A 64 -27.72 30.62 18.69
CA VAL A 64 -26.68 31.57 19.16
C VAL A 64 -25.62 31.79 18.07
N GLY A 65 -25.54 30.89 17.09
CA GLY A 65 -24.54 30.92 16.02
C GLY A 65 -24.81 31.90 14.89
N SER A 66 -23.86 32.01 13.97
CA SER A 66 -23.83 33.02 12.88
C SER A 66 -24.81 32.78 11.72
N ARG A 67 -25.57 31.67 11.69
CA ARG A 67 -26.46 31.29 10.56
C ARG A 67 -27.90 31.79 10.67
N GLY A 68 -28.18 32.83 11.45
CA GLY A 68 -29.52 33.44 11.50
C GLY A 68 -30.63 32.52 12.06
N GLY A 69 -30.28 31.49 12.84
CA GLY A 69 -31.22 30.55 13.47
C GLY A 69 -31.46 29.25 12.69
N ALA A 70 -30.81 29.06 11.53
CA ALA A 70 -30.79 27.77 10.85
C ALA A 70 -29.87 26.78 11.60
N ILE A 71 -30.18 25.49 11.53
CA ILE A 71 -29.40 24.43 12.22
C ILE A 71 -27.98 24.40 11.66
N ASP A 72 -27.00 24.45 12.54
CA ASP A 72 -25.59 24.24 12.19
C ASP A 72 -25.16 22.81 12.52
N TYR A 73 -25.23 21.94 11.52
CA TYR A 73 -24.94 20.52 11.64
C TYR A 73 -23.47 20.21 12.00
N SER A 74 -22.52 21.16 11.74
CA SER A 74 -21.11 20.95 12.06
C SER A 74 -20.84 20.83 13.56
N LEU A 75 -21.63 21.51 14.38
CA LEU A 75 -21.54 21.48 15.84
C LEU A 75 -21.70 20.07 16.46
N LEU A 76 -22.29 19.13 15.72
CA LEU A 76 -22.42 17.74 16.17
C LEU A 76 -21.09 16.98 16.22
N LEU A 77 -20.09 17.44 15.47
CA LEU A 77 -18.81 16.75 15.30
C LEU A 77 -17.67 17.44 16.04
N ASP A 78 -17.76 18.74 16.26
CA ASP A 78 -16.73 19.53 16.92
C ASP A 78 -16.57 19.12 18.40
N GLY A 79 -15.62 18.23 18.63
CA GLY A 79 -15.37 17.64 19.96
C GLY A 79 -14.38 18.43 20.81
N LEU A 80 -13.39 19.09 20.18
CA LEU A 80 -12.33 19.82 20.86
C LEU A 80 -12.68 21.31 20.98
N MET A 81 -12.32 21.96 22.10
CA MET A 81 -12.49 23.42 22.22
C MET A 81 -11.72 24.17 21.13
N ALA A 82 -10.52 23.70 20.77
CA ALA A 82 -9.71 24.29 19.73
C ALA A 82 -10.37 24.19 18.34
N GLU A 83 -11.08 23.13 18.04
CA GLU A 83 -11.84 22.96 16.80
C GLU A 83 -12.99 23.96 16.71
N ARG A 84 -13.72 24.16 17.81
CA ARG A 84 -14.80 25.14 17.92
C ARG A 84 -14.31 26.59 17.82
N GLU A 85 -13.15 26.89 18.40
CA GLU A 85 -12.56 28.23 18.36
C GLU A 85 -12.01 28.57 16.98
N GLN A 86 -11.40 27.59 16.28
CA GLN A 86 -10.77 27.80 14.98
C GLN A 86 -11.70 27.49 13.81
N GLY A 87 -12.81 26.77 14.04
CA GLY A 87 -13.75 26.36 13.00
C GLY A 87 -13.19 25.33 12.02
N ILE A 88 -12.17 24.55 12.44
CA ILE A 88 -11.53 23.51 11.62
C ILE A 88 -11.42 22.22 12.40
N THR A 89 -11.53 21.08 11.71
CA THR A 89 -11.22 19.76 12.27
C THR A 89 -9.71 19.63 12.40
N ILE A 90 -9.22 19.26 13.59
CA ILE A 90 -7.79 19.09 13.90
C ILE A 90 -7.45 17.60 13.99
N ASP A 91 -8.26 16.81 14.70
CA ASP A 91 -8.06 15.37 14.88
C ASP A 91 -9.16 14.57 14.19
N VAL A 92 -8.97 13.26 14.08
CA VAL A 92 -9.96 12.37 13.47
C VAL A 92 -11.10 12.11 14.46
N ALA A 93 -12.30 12.52 14.09
CA ALA A 93 -13.51 12.26 14.87
C ALA A 93 -14.23 11.02 14.33
N TYR A 94 -14.35 9.98 15.17
CA TYR A 94 -15.09 8.78 14.81
C TYR A 94 -16.53 8.85 15.32
N ARG A 95 -17.49 8.56 14.44
CA ARG A 95 -18.91 8.46 14.78
C ARG A 95 -19.47 7.12 14.32
N TYR A 96 -20.36 6.58 15.14
CA TYR A 96 -21.02 5.28 14.92
C TYR A 96 -22.50 5.51 14.77
N PHE A 97 -23.07 5.00 13.70
CA PHE A 97 -24.51 5.04 13.50
C PHE A 97 -25.01 3.82 12.72
N THR A 98 -26.31 3.56 12.80
CA THR A 98 -26.94 2.40 12.17
C THR A 98 -28.26 2.83 11.59
N THR A 99 -28.49 2.51 10.33
CA THR A 99 -29.80 2.59 9.68
C THR A 99 -30.46 1.21 9.70
N ASP A 100 -31.69 1.12 9.21
CA ASP A 100 -32.40 -0.16 9.12
C ASP A 100 -31.68 -1.19 8.24
N LYS A 101 -30.77 -0.74 7.38
CA LYS A 101 -30.10 -1.58 6.37
C LYS A 101 -28.65 -1.88 6.71
N ARG A 102 -27.92 -0.95 7.34
CA ARG A 102 -26.47 -1.06 7.51
C ARG A 102 -25.98 -0.30 8.73
N SER A 103 -24.88 -0.82 9.34
CA SER A 103 -24.12 -0.11 10.38
C SER A 103 -22.94 0.62 9.74
N PHE A 104 -22.60 1.79 10.30
CA PHE A 104 -21.55 2.66 9.78
C PHE A 104 -20.59 3.11 10.85
N ILE A 105 -19.33 3.25 10.47
CA ILE A 105 -18.33 4.02 11.20
C ILE A 105 -17.80 5.07 10.24
N VAL A 106 -17.98 6.34 10.59
CA VAL A 106 -17.43 7.45 9.83
C VAL A 106 -16.25 8.07 10.57
N ALA A 107 -15.17 8.32 9.85
CA ALA A 107 -14.05 9.11 10.30
C ALA A 107 -14.12 10.48 9.62
N ASP A 108 -14.44 11.52 10.39
CA ASP A 108 -14.31 12.90 9.93
C ASP A 108 -12.87 13.35 10.08
N THR A 109 -12.28 13.88 9.01
CA THR A 109 -10.86 14.16 8.97
C THR A 109 -10.55 15.61 8.64
N PRO A 110 -9.41 16.11 9.13
CA PRO A 110 -8.94 17.45 8.82
C PRO A 110 -8.80 17.70 7.32
N GLY A 111 -9.17 18.93 6.89
CA GLY A 111 -8.98 19.37 5.50
C GLY A 111 -7.68 20.13 5.27
N HIS A 112 -7.03 20.64 6.33
CA HIS A 112 -5.82 21.43 6.24
C HIS A 112 -4.57 20.57 6.06
N GLU A 113 -3.64 21.00 5.21
CA GLU A 113 -2.44 20.21 4.87
C GLU A 113 -1.54 19.88 6.07
N GLU A 114 -1.52 20.74 7.08
CA GLU A 114 -0.75 20.53 8.30
C GLU A 114 -1.18 19.26 9.05
N TYR A 115 -2.45 18.89 8.94
CA TYR A 115 -3.04 17.71 9.60
C TYR A 115 -3.12 16.48 8.68
N THR A 116 -2.35 16.45 7.60
CA THR A 116 -2.30 15.31 6.65
C THR A 116 -2.04 13.97 7.36
N ARG A 117 -1.25 13.97 8.44
CA ARG A 117 -1.03 12.78 9.29
C ARG A 117 -2.35 12.21 9.82
N ASN A 118 -3.20 13.04 10.39
CA ASN A 118 -4.47 12.62 10.98
C ASN A 118 -5.41 12.12 9.87
N MET A 119 -5.42 12.79 8.72
CA MET A 119 -6.17 12.34 7.55
C MET A 119 -5.71 10.95 7.08
N ALA A 120 -4.41 10.67 7.01
CA ALA A 120 -3.87 9.36 6.61
C ALA A 120 -4.27 8.26 7.62
N VAL A 121 -4.30 8.56 8.92
CA VAL A 121 -4.78 7.63 9.95
C VAL A 121 -6.26 7.28 9.72
N GLY A 122 -7.11 8.26 9.45
CA GLY A 122 -8.52 8.02 9.11
C GLY A 122 -8.67 7.16 7.85
N ALA A 123 -7.85 7.44 6.82
CA ALA A 123 -7.89 6.70 5.56
C ALA A 123 -7.47 5.23 5.72
N SER A 124 -6.49 4.91 6.57
CA SER A 124 -6.02 3.54 6.77
C SER A 124 -7.10 2.61 7.35
N PHE A 125 -8.08 3.19 8.04
CA PHE A 125 -9.18 2.47 8.68
C PHE A 125 -10.36 2.21 7.73
N ALA A 126 -10.54 3.03 6.69
CA ALA A 126 -11.76 3.09 5.89
C ALA A 126 -11.77 2.10 4.71
N ASP A 127 -12.98 1.65 4.35
CA ASP A 127 -13.26 0.84 3.16
C ASP A 127 -13.64 1.72 1.97
N LEU A 128 -14.19 2.93 2.25
CA LEU A 128 -14.70 3.88 1.27
C LEU A 128 -14.30 5.30 1.65
N ALA A 129 -13.99 6.13 0.66
CA ALA A 129 -13.72 7.56 0.84
C ALA A 129 -14.82 8.42 0.21
N ILE A 130 -15.35 9.36 0.99
CA ILE A 130 -16.18 10.46 0.50
C ILE A 130 -15.30 11.69 0.41
N ILE A 131 -15.03 12.16 -0.81
CA ILE A 131 -14.24 13.35 -1.05
C ILE A 131 -15.18 14.47 -1.45
N LEU A 132 -15.27 15.50 -0.62
CA LEU A 132 -16.07 16.68 -0.91
C LEU A 132 -15.35 17.60 -1.88
N VAL A 133 -16.09 18.16 -2.82
CA VAL A 133 -15.62 19.13 -3.81
C VAL A 133 -16.62 20.29 -3.82
N ASP A 134 -16.15 21.49 -3.48
CA ASP A 134 -16.99 22.69 -3.54
C ASP A 134 -17.35 23.01 -5.00
N ALA A 135 -18.66 23.09 -5.30
CA ALA A 135 -19.15 23.34 -6.65
C ALA A 135 -18.68 24.69 -7.23
N LYS A 136 -18.39 25.68 -6.41
CA LYS A 136 -17.83 26.97 -6.88
C LYS A 136 -16.36 26.84 -7.28
N GLN A 137 -15.57 26.05 -6.52
CA GLN A 137 -14.12 25.98 -6.69
C GLN A 137 -13.71 24.88 -7.67
N GLY A 138 -14.40 23.74 -7.67
CA GLY A 138 -14.02 22.55 -8.43
C GLY A 138 -12.91 21.75 -7.75
N VAL A 139 -12.18 20.95 -8.53
CA VAL A 139 -11.11 20.07 -8.03
C VAL A 139 -9.86 20.88 -7.68
N LEU A 140 -9.56 20.97 -6.39
CA LEU A 140 -8.40 21.68 -5.86
C LEU A 140 -7.20 20.74 -5.62
N VAL A 141 -6.04 21.34 -5.32
CA VAL A 141 -4.82 20.63 -4.93
C VAL A 141 -5.07 19.69 -3.75
N GLN A 142 -5.82 20.13 -2.75
CA GLN A 142 -6.15 19.31 -1.57
C GLN A 142 -7.05 18.12 -1.96
N THR A 143 -7.99 18.30 -2.88
CA THR A 143 -8.82 17.20 -3.42
C THR A 143 -7.95 16.10 -4.03
N LYS A 144 -6.96 16.50 -4.86
CA LYS A 144 -5.99 15.59 -5.47
C LYS A 144 -5.14 14.88 -4.42
N ARG A 145 -4.63 15.61 -3.43
CA ARG A 145 -3.83 15.08 -2.32
C ARG A 145 -4.60 14.04 -1.51
N HIS A 146 -5.84 14.35 -1.15
CA HIS A 146 -6.68 13.45 -0.37
C HIS A 146 -7.03 12.19 -1.15
N ALA A 147 -7.36 12.30 -2.44
CA ALA A 147 -7.62 11.15 -3.29
C ALA A 147 -6.38 10.23 -3.39
N ARG A 148 -5.18 10.81 -3.53
CA ARG A 148 -3.92 10.07 -3.56
C ARG A 148 -3.64 9.32 -2.27
N ILE A 149 -3.80 9.99 -1.13
CA ILE A 149 -3.57 9.37 0.18
C ILE A 149 -4.58 8.26 0.42
N CYS A 150 -5.87 8.46 0.11
CA CYS A 150 -6.88 7.43 0.22
C CYS A 150 -6.56 6.21 -0.67
N SER A 151 -6.12 6.45 -1.91
CA SER A 151 -5.69 5.39 -2.82
C SER A 151 -4.45 4.66 -2.29
N LEU A 152 -3.45 5.41 -1.78
CA LEU A 152 -2.25 4.84 -1.14
C LEU A 152 -2.60 3.94 0.05
N MET A 153 -3.59 4.34 0.87
CA MET A 153 -4.07 3.53 2.01
C MET A 153 -4.96 2.36 1.58
N GLY A 154 -5.10 2.11 0.28
CA GLY A 154 -5.79 0.96 -0.30
C GLY A 154 -7.30 1.08 -0.38
N ILE A 155 -7.86 2.27 -0.26
CA ILE A 155 -9.27 2.51 -0.50
C ILE A 155 -9.55 2.32 -2.00
N LYS A 156 -10.55 1.49 -2.31
CA LYS A 156 -10.95 1.18 -3.70
C LYS A 156 -12.25 1.85 -4.12
N TYR A 157 -13.06 2.28 -3.16
CA TYR A 157 -14.38 2.87 -3.39
C TYR A 157 -14.34 4.36 -3.07
N PHE A 158 -14.63 5.19 -4.06
CA PHE A 158 -14.60 6.64 -3.94
C PHE A 158 -15.96 7.23 -4.27
N VAL A 159 -16.42 8.12 -3.41
CA VAL A 159 -17.55 8.98 -3.68
C VAL A 159 -17.05 10.42 -3.72
N PHE A 160 -17.17 11.07 -4.85
CA PHE A 160 -16.96 12.52 -4.94
C PHE A 160 -18.30 13.20 -4.74
N ALA A 161 -18.46 13.85 -3.59
CA ALA A 161 -19.65 14.64 -3.27
C ALA A 161 -19.42 16.08 -3.73
N VAL A 162 -20.00 16.45 -4.87
CA VAL A 162 -19.95 17.83 -5.38
C VAL A 162 -20.94 18.66 -4.57
N ASN A 163 -20.39 19.32 -3.53
CA ASN A 163 -21.16 20.00 -2.49
C ASN A 163 -21.40 21.47 -2.81
N LYS A 164 -22.35 22.07 -2.09
CA LYS A 164 -22.79 23.46 -2.26
C LYS A 164 -23.41 23.74 -3.64
N MET A 165 -24.14 22.76 -4.17
CA MET A 165 -24.85 22.91 -5.44
C MET A 165 -25.91 24.04 -5.40
N ASP A 166 -26.45 24.33 -4.22
CA ASP A 166 -27.32 25.46 -3.94
C ASP A 166 -26.67 26.80 -4.31
N LEU A 167 -25.37 26.96 -4.04
CA LEU A 167 -24.64 28.20 -4.31
C LEU A 167 -24.31 28.43 -5.79
N VAL A 168 -24.49 27.41 -6.63
CA VAL A 168 -24.33 27.49 -8.09
C VAL A 168 -25.67 27.28 -8.82
N GLY A 169 -26.79 27.42 -8.10
CA GLY A 169 -28.14 27.30 -8.64
C GLY A 169 -28.45 25.93 -9.22
N TYR A 170 -27.84 24.85 -8.67
CA TYR A 170 -27.97 23.45 -9.11
C TYR A 170 -27.66 23.26 -10.60
N SER A 171 -26.73 24.07 -11.16
CA SER A 171 -26.34 24.00 -12.58
C SER A 171 -25.77 22.65 -12.95
N LYS A 172 -26.39 22.03 -13.96
CA LYS A 172 -25.93 20.79 -14.58
C LYS A 172 -24.57 21.00 -15.27
N GLU A 173 -24.42 22.12 -15.98
CA GLU A 173 -23.21 22.45 -16.74
C GLU A 173 -22.00 22.51 -15.78
N ARG A 174 -22.19 23.16 -14.61
CA ARG A 174 -21.11 23.21 -13.60
C ARG A 174 -20.78 21.85 -13.02
N PHE A 175 -21.77 21.03 -12.77
CA PHE A 175 -21.58 19.66 -12.32
C PHE A 175 -20.84 18.81 -13.37
N ASP A 176 -21.18 18.94 -14.65
CA ASP A 176 -20.52 18.22 -15.75
C ASP A 176 -19.05 18.64 -15.91
N GLU A 177 -18.72 19.93 -15.75
CA GLU A 177 -17.34 20.43 -15.73
C GLU A 177 -16.51 19.80 -14.59
N ILE A 178 -17.05 19.75 -13.38
CA ILE A 178 -16.37 19.16 -12.21
C ILE A 178 -16.25 17.64 -12.39
N THR A 179 -17.26 17.01 -12.94
CA THR A 179 -17.23 15.58 -13.26
C THR A 179 -16.07 15.25 -14.20
N ALA A 180 -15.86 16.04 -15.24
CA ALA A 180 -14.72 15.86 -16.16
C ALA A 180 -13.36 15.99 -15.43
N GLN A 181 -13.22 16.93 -14.49
CA GLN A 181 -12.02 17.07 -13.68
C GLN A 181 -11.79 15.86 -12.77
N ILE A 182 -12.86 15.32 -12.18
CA ILE A 182 -12.82 14.12 -11.33
C ILE A 182 -12.46 12.88 -12.16
N ASP A 183 -13.02 12.76 -13.35
CA ASP A 183 -12.73 11.64 -14.26
C ASP A 183 -11.25 11.65 -14.70
N GLU A 184 -10.68 12.82 -14.97
CA GLU A 184 -9.25 12.98 -15.27
C GLU A 184 -8.38 12.53 -14.07
N LEU A 185 -8.70 13.02 -12.87
CA LEU A 185 -8.02 12.63 -11.64
C LEU A 185 -8.15 11.12 -11.37
N SER A 186 -9.33 10.56 -11.61
CA SER A 186 -9.60 9.14 -11.39
C SER A 186 -8.79 8.24 -12.32
N LYS A 187 -8.63 8.65 -13.58
CA LYS A 187 -7.76 7.97 -14.56
C LYS A 187 -6.30 8.07 -14.16
N GLU A 188 -5.84 9.25 -13.76
CA GLU A 188 -4.46 9.49 -13.29
C GLU A 188 -4.11 8.58 -12.10
N LEU A 189 -5.03 8.42 -11.15
CA LEU A 189 -4.83 7.62 -9.94
C LEU A 189 -5.20 6.14 -10.11
N GLY A 190 -5.79 5.74 -11.22
CA GLY A 190 -6.28 4.38 -11.44
C GLY A 190 -7.35 3.96 -10.43
N LEU A 191 -8.26 4.88 -10.04
CA LEU A 191 -9.30 4.58 -9.05
C LEU A 191 -10.26 3.52 -9.56
N ALA A 192 -10.49 2.47 -8.76
CA ALA A 192 -11.22 1.29 -9.21
C ALA A 192 -12.74 1.51 -9.29
N SER A 193 -13.30 2.25 -8.33
CA SER A 193 -14.75 2.50 -8.25
C SER A 193 -15.00 3.94 -7.84
N VAL A 194 -15.60 4.72 -8.74
CA VAL A 194 -15.85 6.15 -8.53
C VAL A 194 -17.34 6.42 -8.73
N LYS A 195 -17.94 7.09 -7.75
CA LYS A 195 -19.31 7.62 -7.82
C LYS A 195 -19.26 9.12 -7.61
N ILE A 196 -19.96 9.87 -8.45
CA ILE A 196 -20.03 11.34 -8.34
C ILE A 196 -21.50 11.71 -8.05
N ILE A 197 -21.72 12.47 -6.97
CA ILE A 197 -23.05 12.82 -6.49
C ILE A 197 -23.12 14.33 -6.26
N PRO A 198 -24.05 15.05 -6.91
CA PRO A 198 -24.29 16.46 -6.61
C PRO A 198 -25.08 16.57 -5.30
N VAL A 199 -24.55 17.34 -4.32
CA VAL A 199 -25.19 17.48 -3.00
C VAL A 199 -25.24 18.93 -2.55
N SER A 200 -26.14 19.24 -1.62
CA SER A 200 -26.05 20.40 -0.74
C SER A 200 -26.10 19.90 0.71
N ALA A 201 -24.95 19.97 1.39
CA ALA A 201 -24.86 19.52 2.78
C ALA A 201 -25.69 20.39 3.72
N THR A 202 -25.96 21.64 3.37
CA THR A 202 -26.75 22.56 4.16
C THR A 202 -28.24 22.32 3.96
N GLU A 203 -28.68 22.17 2.69
CA GLU A 203 -30.10 22.05 2.34
C GLU A 203 -30.59 20.58 2.37
N GLY A 204 -29.67 19.59 2.39
CA GLY A 204 -30.02 18.16 2.43
C GLY A 204 -30.21 17.51 1.07
N ASP A 205 -29.96 18.24 -0.03
CA ASP A 205 -30.18 17.73 -1.37
C ASP A 205 -29.27 16.55 -1.71
N ASN A 206 -29.86 15.44 -2.13
CA ASN A 206 -29.22 14.18 -2.49
C ASN A 206 -28.36 13.55 -1.37
N ILE A 207 -28.59 13.89 -0.11
CA ILE A 207 -27.90 13.28 1.04
C ILE A 207 -28.64 12.04 1.50
N THR A 208 -29.82 12.19 2.11
CA THR A 208 -30.64 11.08 2.59
C THR A 208 -31.72 10.70 1.59
N LYS A 209 -32.18 11.66 0.80
CA LYS A 209 -33.20 11.50 -0.22
C LYS A 209 -32.80 12.20 -1.52
N LYS A 210 -33.32 11.69 -2.63
CA LYS A 210 -33.13 12.35 -3.93
C LYS A 210 -33.80 13.73 -3.93
N SER A 211 -33.09 14.72 -4.49
CA SER A 211 -33.54 16.11 -4.53
C SER A 211 -34.33 16.41 -5.79
N ASP A 212 -35.40 17.21 -5.63
CA ASP A 212 -36.16 17.77 -6.74
C ASP A 212 -35.42 18.95 -7.43
N ASN A 213 -34.41 19.54 -6.75
CA ASN A 213 -33.62 20.65 -7.29
C ASN A 213 -32.61 20.19 -8.36
N THR A 214 -32.34 18.88 -8.43
CA THR A 214 -31.43 18.28 -9.42
C THR A 214 -32.16 17.24 -10.30
N PRO A 215 -33.21 17.63 -11.07
CA PRO A 215 -34.00 16.67 -11.83
C PRO A 215 -33.20 15.98 -12.95
N TRP A 216 -32.07 16.55 -13.33
CA TRP A 216 -31.15 16.02 -14.32
C TRP A 216 -30.20 14.93 -13.76
N TYR A 217 -30.20 14.72 -12.43
CA TYR A 217 -29.38 13.69 -11.80
C TYR A 217 -30.19 12.40 -11.60
N ASP A 218 -29.84 11.36 -12.35
CA ASP A 218 -30.56 10.09 -12.32
C ASP A 218 -30.06 9.10 -11.26
N GLY A 219 -28.94 9.45 -10.57
CA GLY A 219 -28.33 8.61 -9.54
C GLY A 219 -29.16 8.53 -8.25
N GLU A 220 -28.68 7.74 -7.33
CA GLU A 220 -29.22 7.61 -5.96
C GLU A 220 -28.63 8.66 -5.02
N ALA A 221 -29.33 8.92 -3.90
CA ALA A 221 -28.84 9.77 -2.83
C ALA A 221 -27.63 9.13 -2.14
N LEU A 222 -26.80 9.95 -1.51
CA LEU A 222 -25.55 9.52 -0.88
C LEU A 222 -25.76 8.40 0.14
N LEU A 223 -26.69 8.56 1.10
CA LEU A 223 -26.97 7.56 2.13
C LEU A 223 -27.46 6.24 1.49
N THR A 224 -28.32 6.33 0.48
CA THR A 224 -28.82 5.15 -0.24
C THR A 224 -27.67 4.39 -0.90
N TYR A 225 -26.72 5.10 -1.52
CA TYR A 225 -25.51 4.47 -2.07
C TYR A 225 -24.67 3.80 -0.99
N LEU A 226 -24.42 4.46 0.14
CA LEU A 226 -23.64 3.91 1.26
C LEU A 226 -24.30 2.66 1.87
N GLU A 227 -25.63 2.61 1.91
CA GLU A 227 -26.38 1.44 2.37
C GLU A 227 -26.22 0.22 1.47
N ASN A 228 -26.09 0.44 0.15
CA ASN A 228 -26.14 -0.62 -0.86
C ASN A 228 -24.78 -1.03 -1.42
N VAL A 229 -23.75 -0.16 -1.33
CA VAL A 229 -22.43 -0.46 -1.90
C VAL A 229 -21.82 -1.71 -1.28
N ASP A 230 -21.43 -2.65 -2.13
CA ASP A 230 -20.71 -3.85 -1.69
C ASP A 230 -19.21 -3.57 -1.71
N VAL A 231 -18.65 -3.39 -0.53
CA VAL A 231 -17.19 -3.22 -0.33
C VAL A 231 -16.50 -4.54 0.03
N SER A 232 -17.25 -5.65 0.04
CA SER A 232 -16.66 -6.96 0.29
C SER A 232 -15.67 -7.28 -0.83
N GLN A 233 -14.41 -7.34 -0.49
CA GLN A 233 -13.42 -7.90 -1.40
C GLN A 233 -13.72 -9.39 -1.51
N LYS A 234 -13.94 -9.90 -2.72
CA LYS A 234 -13.88 -11.35 -2.95
C LYS A 234 -12.45 -11.76 -2.60
N LYS A 235 -12.26 -12.20 -1.35
CA LYS A 235 -11.01 -12.84 -0.94
C LYS A 235 -10.88 -14.07 -1.85
N GLN A 236 -9.86 -14.12 -2.68
CA GLN A 236 -9.45 -15.38 -3.29
C GLN A 236 -9.31 -16.39 -2.15
N GLU A 237 -9.54 -17.65 -2.42
CA GLU A 237 -9.32 -18.75 -1.45
C GLU A 237 -7.81 -18.89 -1.19
N GLU A 238 -7.27 -17.88 -0.53
CA GLU A 238 -5.92 -17.89 -0.01
C GLU A 238 -5.90 -18.75 1.26
N GLY A 239 -4.80 -19.46 1.48
CA GLY A 239 -4.65 -20.28 2.67
C GLY A 239 -4.76 -19.46 3.96
N PHE A 240 -4.75 -20.16 5.07
CA PHE A 240 -4.84 -19.56 6.40
C PHE A 240 -3.58 -18.79 6.76
N TYR A 241 -3.74 -17.56 7.28
CA TYR A 241 -2.71 -16.91 8.07
C TYR A 241 -3.29 -16.02 9.18
N MET A 242 -2.53 -15.94 10.27
CA MET A 242 -2.86 -15.16 11.46
C MET A 242 -1.58 -14.55 12.06
N PRO A 243 -1.44 -13.21 12.03
CA PRO A 243 -0.38 -12.53 12.77
C PRO A 243 -0.60 -12.65 14.29
N VAL A 244 0.42 -13.08 15.00
CA VAL A 244 0.35 -13.24 16.45
C VAL A 244 0.48 -11.89 17.13
N GLN A 245 -0.58 -11.49 17.83
CA GLN A 245 -0.64 -10.23 18.58
C GLN A 245 -0.18 -10.39 20.03
N ARG A 246 -0.43 -11.57 20.62
CA ARG A 246 -0.09 -11.87 22.00
C ARG A 246 0.11 -13.37 22.20
N VAL A 247 1.07 -13.73 23.03
CA VAL A 247 1.18 -15.09 23.60
C VAL A 247 0.53 -15.09 24.98
N CYS A 248 -0.46 -15.94 25.16
CA CYS A 248 -1.17 -16.12 26.43
C CYS A 248 -0.66 -17.37 27.13
N ARG A 249 -0.11 -17.23 28.32
CA ARG A 249 0.40 -18.34 29.15
C ARG A 249 -0.01 -18.12 30.61
N PRO A 250 -1.28 -18.38 30.94
CA PRO A 250 -1.78 -18.18 32.31
C PRO A 250 -1.12 -19.12 33.32
N ASP A 251 -0.73 -20.33 32.87
CA ASP A 251 -0.04 -21.34 33.65
C ASP A 251 0.88 -22.20 32.77
N HIS A 252 1.50 -23.24 33.37
CA HIS A 252 2.44 -24.13 32.67
C HIS A 252 1.76 -25.13 31.71
N THR A 253 0.45 -25.29 31.76
CA THR A 253 -0.31 -26.26 30.94
C THR A 253 -0.90 -25.64 29.69
N PHE A 254 -1.00 -24.31 29.62
CA PHE A 254 -1.61 -23.58 28.53
C PHE A 254 -0.66 -22.58 27.91
N ARG A 255 -0.46 -22.70 26.60
CA ARG A 255 0.20 -21.70 25.77
C ARG A 255 -0.61 -21.44 24.52
N GLY A 256 -1.30 -20.30 24.46
CA GLY A 256 -2.16 -19.89 23.36
C GLY A 256 -1.59 -18.71 22.59
N PHE A 257 -1.73 -18.74 21.28
CA PHE A 257 -1.35 -17.67 20.35
C PHE A 257 -2.60 -16.89 19.96
N GLN A 258 -2.65 -15.63 20.36
CA GLN A 258 -3.81 -14.77 20.14
C GLN A 258 -3.60 -13.86 18.94
N GLY A 259 -4.60 -13.78 18.08
CA GLY A 259 -4.61 -12.91 16.91
C GLY A 259 -5.97 -12.91 16.22
N GLN A 260 -6.10 -12.10 15.20
CA GLN A 260 -7.22 -12.16 14.26
C GLN A 260 -6.80 -12.96 13.04
N ILE A 261 -7.66 -13.86 12.59
CA ILE A 261 -7.45 -14.55 11.33
C ILE A 261 -7.66 -13.57 10.19
N GLU A 262 -6.63 -13.36 9.37
CA GLU A 262 -6.68 -12.41 8.27
C GLU A 262 -7.15 -13.06 6.97
N SER A 263 -6.86 -14.34 6.77
CA SER A 263 -7.28 -15.11 5.60
C SER A 263 -7.55 -16.57 5.93
N GLY A 264 -8.40 -17.20 5.12
CA GLY A 264 -8.68 -18.63 5.14
C GLY A 264 -9.47 -19.13 6.34
N VAL A 265 -9.38 -20.43 6.56
CA VAL A 265 -10.02 -21.17 7.65
C VAL A 265 -8.98 -22.07 8.29
N VAL A 266 -9.05 -22.22 9.60
CA VAL A 266 -8.22 -23.14 10.37
C VAL A 266 -9.12 -24.04 11.22
N SER A 267 -8.76 -25.32 11.32
CA SER A 267 -9.48 -26.32 12.11
C SER A 267 -8.55 -27.03 13.10
N VAL A 268 -9.13 -27.57 14.15
CA VAL A 268 -8.39 -28.44 15.08
C VAL A 268 -7.81 -29.63 14.32
N GLY A 269 -6.51 -29.88 14.49
CA GLY A 269 -5.76 -30.90 13.78
C GLY A 269 -5.05 -30.43 12.51
N ASP A 270 -5.32 -29.22 12.02
CA ASP A 270 -4.59 -28.66 10.86
C ASP A 270 -3.10 -28.46 11.20
N GLU A 271 -2.23 -28.78 10.24
CA GLU A 271 -0.81 -28.46 10.33
C GLU A 271 -0.57 -26.96 10.07
N ILE A 272 0.14 -26.33 10.98
CA ILE A 272 0.50 -24.91 10.95
C ILE A 272 2.02 -24.77 10.79
N THR A 273 2.44 -23.91 9.89
CA THR A 273 3.82 -23.43 9.81
C THR A 273 3.95 -22.13 10.58
N THR A 274 4.94 -22.01 11.45
CA THR A 274 5.24 -20.77 12.17
C THR A 274 6.30 -19.98 11.44
N LEU A 275 6.04 -18.72 11.16
CA LEU A 275 6.97 -17.86 10.43
C LEU A 275 7.48 -16.73 11.35
N PRO A 276 8.78 -16.34 11.25
CA PRO A 276 9.77 -16.71 10.24
C PRO A 276 10.54 -18.01 10.51
N SER A 277 10.35 -18.71 11.64
CA SER A 277 11.16 -19.89 12.03
C SER A 277 11.02 -21.09 11.07
N GLY A 278 9.87 -21.24 10.41
CA GLY A 278 9.58 -22.38 9.53
C GLY A 278 9.24 -23.69 10.27
N GLU A 279 9.06 -23.64 11.60
CA GLU A 279 8.66 -24.82 12.37
C GLU A 279 7.21 -25.18 12.09
N THR A 280 6.89 -26.48 12.14
CA THR A 280 5.52 -26.99 11.97
C THR A 280 4.97 -27.60 13.25
N ALA A 281 3.68 -27.43 13.48
CA ALA A 281 2.94 -28.00 14.60
C ALA A 281 1.46 -28.16 14.21
N ASN A 282 0.70 -29.01 14.92
CA ASN A 282 -0.73 -29.12 14.66
C ASN A 282 -1.56 -28.29 15.63
N VAL A 283 -2.70 -27.82 15.17
CA VAL A 283 -3.67 -27.11 16.00
C VAL A 283 -4.27 -28.07 17.03
N LYS A 284 -3.99 -27.82 18.31
CA LYS A 284 -4.51 -28.60 19.42
C LYS A 284 -5.91 -28.17 19.83
N SER A 285 -6.14 -26.85 19.90
CA SER A 285 -7.45 -26.27 20.24
C SER A 285 -7.57 -24.85 19.69
N ILE A 286 -8.81 -24.43 19.49
CA ILE A 286 -9.17 -23.08 19.05
C ILE A 286 -10.19 -22.51 20.03
N LEU A 287 -9.96 -21.30 20.55
CA LEU A 287 -10.91 -20.57 21.38
C LEU A 287 -11.37 -19.31 20.63
N ILE A 288 -12.68 -19.09 20.57
CA ILE A 288 -13.32 -17.84 20.12
C ILE A 288 -13.94 -17.18 21.36
N GLY A 289 -13.30 -16.10 21.83
CA GLY A 289 -13.58 -15.57 23.15
C GLY A 289 -13.15 -16.57 24.24
N ASP A 290 -14.12 -17.07 25.00
CA ASP A 290 -13.95 -18.07 26.07
C ASP A 290 -14.48 -19.47 25.70
N LYS A 291 -14.91 -19.67 24.45
CA LYS A 291 -15.55 -20.91 23.99
C LYS A 291 -14.65 -21.70 23.03
N ASP A 292 -14.61 -23.03 23.27
CA ASP A 292 -13.97 -23.94 22.34
C ASP A 292 -14.70 -23.97 20.98
N SER A 293 -13.91 -24.02 19.92
CA SER A 293 -14.41 -24.16 18.55
C SER A 293 -13.60 -25.21 17.78
N GLN A 294 -14.26 -25.93 16.89
CA GLN A 294 -13.60 -26.91 16.02
C GLN A 294 -12.91 -26.24 14.83
N SER A 295 -13.37 -25.05 14.45
CA SER A 295 -12.78 -24.28 13.36
C SER A 295 -13.03 -22.79 13.55
N ALA A 296 -12.22 -21.97 12.89
CA ALA A 296 -12.38 -20.52 12.82
C ALA A 296 -11.98 -20.00 11.45
N GLN A 297 -12.52 -18.83 11.08
CA GLN A 297 -12.36 -18.25 9.75
C GLN A 297 -11.91 -16.80 9.78
N ALA A 298 -11.53 -16.29 8.61
CA ALA A 298 -11.11 -14.90 8.43
C ALA A 298 -12.04 -13.89 9.11
N GLY A 299 -11.44 -12.89 9.78
CA GLY A 299 -12.12 -11.85 10.54
C GLY A 299 -12.42 -12.21 11.99
N GLN A 300 -12.24 -13.47 12.43
CA GLN A 300 -12.47 -13.88 13.81
C GLN A 300 -11.21 -13.69 14.68
N PRO A 301 -11.32 -13.03 15.84
CA PRO A 301 -10.27 -13.03 16.84
C PRO A 301 -10.28 -14.39 17.57
N VAL A 302 -9.12 -15.02 17.65
CA VAL A 302 -9.00 -16.38 18.20
C VAL A 302 -7.79 -16.53 19.11
N THR A 303 -7.82 -17.59 19.93
CA THR A 303 -6.65 -18.13 20.61
C THR A 303 -6.40 -19.54 20.08
N ILE A 304 -5.25 -19.76 19.46
CA ILE A 304 -4.85 -21.07 18.92
C ILE A 304 -3.79 -21.67 19.84
N GLN A 305 -4.02 -22.91 20.27
CA GLN A 305 -3.04 -23.71 21.00
C GLN A 305 -2.47 -24.76 20.04
N LEU A 306 -1.15 -24.94 20.03
CA LEU A 306 -0.47 -25.96 19.23
C LEU A 306 -0.12 -27.21 20.07
N ASP A 307 0.06 -28.33 19.43
CA ASP A 307 0.30 -29.63 20.06
C ASP A 307 1.73 -29.78 20.62
N LYS A 308 2.66 -28.94 20.16
CA LYS A 308 4.03 -28.90 20.66
C LYS A 308 4.54 -27.49 20.89
N GLU A 309 5.62 -27.36 21.63
CA GLU A 309 6.33 -26.09 21.83
C GLU A 309 7.02 -25.69 20.53
N VAL A 310 6.83 -24.44 20.13
CA VAL A 310 7.41 -23.82 18.94
C VAL A 310 7.91 -22.42 19.28
N ASP A 311 8.90 -21.92 18.54
CA ASP A 311 9.39 -20.54 18.74
C ASP A 311 8.46 -19.54 18.08
N VAL A 312 7.43 -19.14 18.83
CA VAL A 312 6.45 -18.13 18.41
C VAL A 312 6.30 -17.06 19.47
N SER A 313 6.46 -15.83 19.06
CA SER A 313 6.27 -14.64 19.86
C SER A 313 5.35 -13.64 19.14
N ARG A 314 5.08 -12.49 19.78
CA ARG A 314 4.38 -11.39 19.10
C ARG A 314 5.15 -10.95 17.87
N GLY A 315 4.47 -10.86 16.74
CA GLY A 315 5.04 -10.51 15.45
C GLY A 315 5.40 -11.68 14.55
N CYS A 316 5.32 -12.92 15.06
CA CYS A 316 5.32 -14.11 14.22
C CYS A 316 3.96 -14.27 13.51
N VAL A 317 3.93 -15.09 12.47
CA VAL A 317 2.73 -15.41 11.72
C VAL A 317 2.50 -16.92 11.73
N LEU A 318 1.29 -17.35 12.06
CA LEU A 318 0.86 -18.72 11.88
C LEU A 318 0.24 -18.84 10.49
N ALA A 319 0.70 -19.79 9.69
CA ALA A 319 0.27 -19.97 8.31
C ALA A 319 -0.02 -21.45 7.99
N ALA A 320 -1.00 -21.70 7.13
CA ALA A 320 -1.28 -23.02 6.57
C ALA A 320 -1.80 -22.90 5.14
N LYS A 321 -1.33 -23.80 4.28
CA LYS A 321 -1.74 -23.88 2.86
C LYS A 321 -1.52 -22.56 2.09
N THR A 322 -0.54 -21.76 2.52
CA THR A 322 -0.12 -20.51 1.87
C THR A 322 1.38 -20.35 2.01
N THR A 323 1.99 -19.66 1.05
CA THR A 323 3.41 -19.30 1.08
C THR A 323 3.52 -17.80 1.25
N LEU A 324 4.02 -17.37 2.41
CA LEU A 324 4.23 -15.96 2.72
C LEU A 324 5.73 -15.64 2.67
N PRO A 325 6.13 -14.53 2.04
CA PRO A 325 7.52 -14.12 1.97
C PRO A 325 8.09 -13.77 3.36
N VAL A 326 9.33 -14.23 3.62
CA VAL A 326 10.12 -13.89 4.80
C VAL A 326 11.35 -13.16 4.32
N ILE A 327 11.37 -11.83 4.43
CA ILE A 327 12.34 -10.97 3.76
C ILE A 327 12.99 -9.95 4.71
N LYS A 328 14.14 -9.44 4.33
CA LYS A 328 14.88 -8.39 5.05
C LYS A 328 14.84 -7.03 4.39
N SER A 329 14.33 -6.95 3.17
CA SER A 329 14.30 -5.70 2.43
C SER A 329 13.11 -5.67 1.48
N PHE A 330 12.57 -4.48 1.25
CA PHE A 330 11.39 -4.28 0.40
C PHE A 330 11.34 -2.83 -0.08
N THR A 331 10.54 -2.59 -1.11
CA THR A 331 10.19 -1.24 -1.55
C THR A 331 8.82 -0.87 -1.01
N ALA A 332 8.68 0.34 -0.52
CA ALA A 332 7.43 0.88 -0.01
C ALA A 332 7.15 2.28 -0.56
N THR A 333 5.88 2.57 -0.83
CA THR A 333 5.43 3.94 -1.02
C THR A 333 5.06 4.51 0.34
N MET A 334 5.68 5.63 0.71
CA MET A 334 5.55 6.22 2.03
C MET A 334 5.11 7.68 1.97
N LEU A 335 4.30 8.08 2.93
CA LEU A 335 4.00 9.47 3.27
C LEU A 335 4.88 9.89 4.44
N TRP A 336 5.71 10.90 4.24
CA TRP A 336 6.55 11.46 5.29
C TRP A 336 5.75 12.44 6.16
N MET A 337 5.82 12.30 7.48
CA MET A 337 4.98 13.05 8.43
C MET A 337 5.79 13.76 9.52
N ASP A 338 7.10 13.59 9.55
CA ASP A 338 7.98 14.22 10.53
C ASP A 338 8.30 15.67 10.11
N ASP A 339 8.59 16.53 11.09
CA ASP A 339 9.09 17.87 10.85
C ASP A 339 10.57 17.87 10.45
N GLU A 340 11.31 16.82 10.89
CA GLU A 340 12.68 16.56 10.47
C GLU A 340 12.69 15.93 9.08
N GLU A 341 13.54 16.43 8.19
CA GLU A 341 13.68 15.89 6.84
C GLU A 341 14.18 14.44 6.86
N LEU A 342 13.58 13.59 6.02
CA LEU A 342 14.04 12.24 5.80
C LEU A 342 15.39 12.23 5.10
N THR A 343 16.34 11.51 5.67
CA THR A 343 17.66 11.31 5.06
C THR A 343 17.97 9.81 4.88
N VAL A 344 18.61 9.49 3.78
CA VAL A 344 19.07 8.13 3.49
C VAL A 344 20.13 7.70 4.51
N GLY A 345 20.09 6.44 4.94
CA GLY A 345 21.03 5.86 5.91
C GLY A 345 20.63 6.04 7.38
N LYS A 346 19.53 6.75 7.67
CA LYS A 346 19.03 6.92 9.03
C LYS A 346 18.22 5.70 9.49
N ASP A 347 18.43 5.32 10.74
CA ASP A 347 17.77 4.19 11.40
C ASP A 347 16.40 4.57 11.95
N TYR A 348 15.43 3.70 11.76
CA TYR A 348 14.07 3.79 12.32
C TYR A 348 13.64 2.48 12.95
N ILE A 349 12.66 2.53 13.86
CA ILE A 349 11.89 1.35 14.21
C ILE A 349 10.82 1.20 13.13
N VAL A 350 10.89 0.13 12.37
CA VAL A 350 9.88 -0.25 11.37
C VAL A 350 8.86 -1.14 12.06
N LYS A 351 7.60 -0.72 12.06
CA LYS A 351 6.50 -1.52 12.59
C LYS A 351 5.62 -1.97 11.42
N ILE A 352 5.53 -3.29 11.25
CA ILE A 352 4.70 -3.98 10.25
C ILE A 352 3.75 -4.90 10.99
N GLY A 353 2.45 -4.65 10.89
CA GLY A 353 1.47 -5.37 11.70
C GLY A 353 1.83 -5.32 13.19
N THR A 354 2.08 -6.47 13.78
CA THR A 354 2.45 -6.60 15.21
C THR A 354 3.95 -6.66 15.48
N LYS A 355 4.78 -6.82 14.42
CA LYS A 355 6.23 -6.88 14.52
C LYS A 355 6.85 -5.48 14.56
N GLN A 356 7.86 -5.31 15.38
CA GLN A 356 8.75 -4.15 15.40
C GLN A 356 10.18 -4.61 15.20
N VAL A 357 10.89 -3.98 14.30
CA VAL A 357 12.27 -4.32 13.93
C VAL A 357 13.02 -3.05 13.59
N LEU A 358 14.33 -3.04 13.81
CA LEU A 358 15.18 -1.95 13.33
C LEU A 358 15.33 -2.04 11.82
N GLY A 359 15.19 -0.90 11.17
CA GLY A 359 15.37 -0.78 9.73
C GLY A 359 16.07 0.50 9.35
N VAL A 360 16.66 0.48 8.17
CA VAL A 360 17.38 1.60 7.57
C VAL A 360 16.70 1.96 6.25
N LEU A 361 16.51 3.25 6.02
CA LEU A 361 16.18 3.74 4.69
C LEU A 361 17.42 3.65 3.81
N LYS A 362 17.40 2.73 2.84
CA LYS A 362 18.53 2.51 1.94
C LYS A 362 18.59 3.52 0.80
N ASN A 363 17.41 3.85 0.24
CA ASN A 363 17.31 4.68 -0.94
C ASN A 363 15.94 5.35 -1.03
N ILE A 364 15.87 6.51 -1.68
CA ILE A 364 14.65 7.14 -2.18
C ILE A 364 14.69 6.96 -3.69
N GLN A 365 13.82 6.12 -4.25
CA GLN A 365 13.79 5.90 -5.70
C GLN A 365 13.32 7.16 -6.44
N TYR A 366 12.21 7.73 -5.97
CA TYR A 366 11.64 9.00 -6.42
C TYR A 366 10.56 9.47 -5.46
N LYS A 367 10.30 10.76 -5.47
CA LYS A 367 9.10 11.33 -4.84
C LYS A 367 7.99 11.58 -5.86
N ILE A 368 6.76 11.54 -5.39
CA ILE A 368 5.57 11.78 -6.19
C ILE A 368 5.09 13.20 -5.89
N ASP A 369 5.10 14.07 -6.89
CA ASP A 369 4.45 15.37 -6.78
C ASP A 369 2.93 15.17 -6.63
N VAL A 370 2.41 15.49 -5.45
CA VAL A 370 0.99 15.32 -5.14
C VAL A 370 0.06 16.15 -6.01
N ASN A 371 0.57 17.20 -6.64
CA ASN A 371 -0.19 18.12 -7.47
C ASN A 371 -0.29 17.64 -8.92
N THR A 372 0.84 17.16 -9.46
CA THR A 372 0.98 16.79 -10.88
C THR A 372 1.05 15.29 -11.12
N GLY A 373 1.24 14.49 -10.06
CA GLY A 373 1.45 13.04 -10.18
C GLY A 373 2.81 12.63 -10.76
N LYS A 374 3.65 13.59 -11.10
CA LYS A 374 4.96 13.32 -11.71
C LYS A 374 5.95 12.76 -10.71
N PHE A 375 6.81 11.92 -11.19
CA PHE A 375 7.95 11.39 -10.44
C PHE A 375 9.08 12.41 -10.48
N ILE A 376 9.62 12.73 -9.30
CA ILE A 376 10.69 13.70 -9.11
C ILE A 376 11.83 13.01 -8.37
N GLU A 377 13.04 13.19 -8.86
CA GLU A 377 14.24 12.76 -8.15
C GLU A 377 14.37 13.51 -6.82
N ALA A 378 14.71 12.80 -5.75
CA ALA A 378 14.86 13.37 -4.43
C ALA A 378 15.88 12.61 -3.59
N ASN A 379 16.67 13.35 -2.81
CA ASN A 379 17.63 12.81 -1.86
C ASN A 379 17.13 12.91 -0.40
N GLY A 380 15.97 13.53 -0.21
CA GLY A 380 15.30 13.72 1.08
C GLY A 380 13.82 13.98 0.89
N LEU A 381 13.05 13.91 1.97
CA LEU A 381 11.62 14.20 1.98
C LEU A 381 11.30 15.21 3.08
N SER A 382 10.58 16.22 2.71
CA SER A 382 9.94 17.15 3.63
C SER A 382 8.56 16.63 4.06
N LYS A 383 8.03 17.19 5.13
CA LYS A 383 6.70 16.86 5.67
C LYS A 383 5.62 16.90 4.58
N ASN A 384 4.74 15.90 4.60
CA ASN A 384 3.61 15.70 3.66
C ASN A 384 4.03 15.32 2.23
N GLU A 385 5.28 14.97 1.99
CA GLU A 385 5.72 14.42 0.72
C GLU A 385 5.54 12.91 0.67
N ILE A 386 5.25 12.41 -0.53
CA ILE A 386 5.08 10.98 -0.80
C ILE A 386 6.24 10.52 -1.68
N ALA A 387 6.87 9.41 -1.32
CA ALA A 387 7.95 8.81 -2.10
C ALA A 387 7.93 7.30 -2.11
N VAL A 388 8.59 6.73 -3.10
CA VAL A 388 8.91 5.30 -3.17
C VAL A 388 10.32 5.11 -2.65
N CYS A 389 10.45 4.26 -1.64
CA CYS A 389 11.67 4.10 -0.88
C CYS A 389 12.02 2.63 -0.66
N ASP A 390 13.32 2.36 -0.62
CA ASP A 390 13.87 1.04 -0.30
C ASP A 390 14.25 0.97 1.17
N ILE A 391 13.71 -0.03 1.86
CA ILE A 391 13.92 -0.22 3.30
C ILE A 391 14.61 -1.56 3.54
N GLY A 392 15.68 -1.54 4.31
CA GLY A 392 16.36 -2.73 4.80
C GLY A 392 16.11 -2.96 6.28
N LEU A 393 15.87 -4.20 6.69
CA LEU A 393 15.60 -4.60 8.06
C LEU A 393 16.80 -5.34 8.68
N GLN A 394 16.93 -5.26 10.00
CA GLN A 394 17.98 -5.96 10.74
C GLN A 394 17.76 -7.49 10.74
N GLU A 395 16.52 -7.94 10.78
CA GLU A 395 16.15 -9.36 10.79
C GLU A 395 15.04 -9.66 9.77
N PRO A 396 14.92 -10.94 9.32
CA PRO A 396 13.84 -11.33 8.41
C PRO A 396 12.48 -11.20 9.08
N VAL A 397 11.51 -10.67 8.34
CA VAL A 397 10.12 -10.50 8.78
C VAL A 397 9.18 -11.00 7.70
N VAL A 398 8.02 -11.50 8.11
CA VAL A 398 6.95 -11.86 7.17
C VAL A 398 6.36 -10.58 6.61
N ILE A 399 6.60 -10.30 5.34
CA ILE A 399 6.17 -9.08 4.65
C ILE A 399 5.67 -9.47 3.27
N ASP A 400 4.53 -8.91 2.86
CA ASP A 400 4.05 -9.06 1.49
C ASP A 400 3.55 -7.73 0.94
N GLU A 401 3.32 -7.67 -0.35
CA GLU A 401 2.74 -6.49 -0.99
C GLU A 401 1.37 -6.17 -0.37
N PHE A 402 1.15 -4.91 -0.07
CA PHE A 402 -0.09 -4.43 0.53
C PHE A 402 -1.34 -4.80 -0.30
N ALA A 403 -1.19 -4.81 -1.63
CA ALA A 403 -2.27 -5.19 -2.54
C ALA A 403 -2.70 -6.65 -2.39
N LYS A 404 -1.80 -7.54 -1.93
CA LYS A 404 -2.05 -8.95 -1.69
C LYS A 404 -2.52 -9.19 -0.25
N HIS A 405 -1.73 -8.75 0.72
CA HIS A 405 -1.98 -8.97 2.15
C HIS A 405 -1.85 -7.67 2.94
N LYS A 406 -2.98 -6.98 3.14
CA LYS A 406 -3.03 -5.65 3.77
C LYS A 406 -2.22 -5.57 5.08
N THR A 407 -2.46 -6.49 6.00
CA THR A 407 -1.82 -6.50 7.34
C THR A 407 -0.33 -6.84 7.34
N LEU A 408 0.16 -7.47 6.26
CA LEU A 408 1.58 -7.79 6.07
C LEU A 408 2.30 -6.74 5.21
N GLY A 409 1.56 -5.83 4.59
CA GLY A 409 2.08 -4.82 3.69
C GLY A 409 1.93 -3.37 4.18
N GLU A 410 1.26 -3.13 5.30
CA GLU A 410 1.16 -1.79 5.90
C GLU A 410 2.27 -1.58 6.94
N LEU A 411 2.87 -0.39 6.95
CA LEU A 411 3.97 -0.08 7.85
C LEU A 411 3.95 1.37 8.37
N ILE A 412 4.61 1.55 9.51
CA ILE A 412 5.00 2.87 9.99
C ILE A 412 6.48 2.89 10.35
N LEU A 413 7.11 4.05 10.14
CA LEU A 413 8.44 4.36 10.64
C LEU A 413 8.34 5.19 11.90
N ILE A 414 9.06 4.77 12.94
CA ILE A 414 9.07 5.44 14.25
C ILE A 414 10.49 5.92 14.51
N ASN A 415 10.64 7.20 14.81
CA ASN A 415 11.93 7.78 15.18
C ASN A 415 12.40 7.16 16.50
N ARG A 416 13.63 6.64 16.52
CA ARG A 416 14.20 5.92 17.66
C ARG A 416 14.43 6.79 18.90
N ILE A 417 14.58 8.10 18.71
CA ILE A 417 14.90 9.03 19.81
C ILE A 417 13.62 9.64 20.37
N SER A 418 12.79 10.22 19.50
CA SER A 418 11.56 10.88 19.93
C SER A 418 10.38 9.95 20.14
N ASN A 419 10.43 8.71 19.63
CA ASN A 419 9.31 7.76 19.55
C ASN A 419 8.09 8.29 18.77
N MET A 420 8.26 9.35 17.98
CA MET A 420 7.23 9.87 17.11
C MET A 420 7.13 9.04 15.83
N THR A 421 5.92 8.90 15.31
CA THR A 421 5.72 8.30 13.98
C THR A 421 6.19 9.28 12.92
N SER A 422 7.22 8.91 12.18
CA SER A 422 7.83 9.77 11.14
C SER A 422 7.24 9.51 9.75
N ALA A 423 6.78 8.30 9.47
CA ALA A 423 6.12 7.97 8.20
C ALA A 423 5.08 6.88 8.37
N CYS A 424 4.10 6.86 7.47
CA CYS A 424 3.28 5.69 7.18
C CYS A 424 3.44 5.31 5.71
N GLY A 425 3.23 4.03 5.39
CA GLY A 425 3.38 3.57 4.01
C GLY A 425 2.88 2.16 3.79
N VAL A 426 2.97 1.76 2.54
CA VAL A 426 2.55 0.44 2.07
C VAL A 426 3.66 -0.19 1.25
N VAL A 427 3.86 -1.49 1.46
CA VAL A 427 4.81 -2.28 0.68
C VAL A 427 4.26 -2.46 -0.73
N THR A 428 5.04 -2.07 -1.70
CA THR A 428 4.68 -2.11 -3.12
C THR A 428 5.43 -3.17 -3.90
N ASP A 429 6.63 -3.55 -3.42
CA ASP A 429 7.41 -4.62 -4.04
C ASP A 429 8.25 -5.35 -2.98
N THR A 430 8.09 -6.66 -2.91
CA THR A 430 8.87 -7.56 -2.07
C THR A 430 9.97 -8.28 -2.84
N SER A 431 9.93 -8.20 -4.17
CA SER A 431 10.85 -8.92 -5.05
C SER A 431 12.23 -8.28 -5.11
N VAL A 432 12.35 -7.02 -4.68
CA VAL A 432 13.57 -6.21 -4.84
C VAL A 432 14.78 -6.80 -4.13
N TYR A 433 14.56 -7.61 -3.08
CA TYR A 433 15.65 -8.12 -2.26
C TYR A 433 15.54 -9.61 -1.91
N ASP A 434 14.45 -10.27 -2.23
CA ASP A 434 14.33 -11.72 -2.10
C ASP A 434 14.78 -12.45 -3.38
N LYS A 435 15.43 -11.68 -4.25
CA LYS A 435 16.18 -12.28 -5.34
C LYS A 435 17.44 -12.91 -4.77
N LYS A 436 17.27 -14.06 -4.14
CA LYS A 436 18.30 -15.09 -4.12
C LYS A 436 18.84 -15.38 -5.52
N GLU A 437 18.35 -14.69 -6.54
CA GLU A 437 18.59 -14.96 -7.94
C GLU A 437 18.67 -13.75 -8.87
N VAL A 438 19.03 -12.56 -8.43
CA VAL A 438 19.68 -11.66 -9.38
C VAL A 438 21.14 -12.10 -9.44
N LYS A 439 21.35 -13.08 -10.24
CA LYS A 439 22.64 -13.63 -10.57
C LYS A 439 23.33 -12.64 -11.50
N CYS A 440 24.09 -11.73 -10.92
CA CYS A 440 25.01 -10.94 -11.70
C CYS A 440 26.32 -11.67 -11.77
N ALA A 441 26.67 -12.12 -12.95
CA ALA A 441 27.97 -12.64 -13.19
C ALA A 441 28.73 -11.67 -14.09
N PHE A 442 29.88 -11.23 -13.65
CA PHE A 442 30.74 -10.33 -14.39
C PHE A 442 31.81 -11.09 -15.09
N VAL A 443 32.02 -10.76 -16.33
CA VAL A 443 33.03 -11.37 -17.13
C VAL A 443 33.99 -10.34 -17.64
N ASN A 444 35.05 -10.21 -16.98
CA ASN A 444 36.36 -9.93 -17.54
C ASN A 444 37.48 -10.07 -16.50
N GLY A 445 38.64 -10.54 -16.94
CA GLY A 445 39.81 -10.72 -16.10
C GLY A 445 40.51 -9.44 -15.62
N ASN A 446 39.92 -8.24 -15.79
CA ASN A 446 40.52 -6.97 -15.41
C ASN A 446 39.60 -6.10 -14.52
N ILE A 447 38.91 -6.67 -13.56
CA ILE A 447 38.31 -5.89 -12.46
C ILE A 447 39.46 -5.48 -11.49
N LYS A 448 40.50 -4.85 -12.03
CA LYS A 448 41.50 -4.21 -11.22
C LYS A 448 41.22 -2.71 -11.20
N GLY A 449 40.59 -2.23 -10.14
CA GLY A 449 40.59 -0.82 -9.87
C GLY A 449 39.37 -0.15 -9.25
N ASN A 450 38.24 -0.83 -9.01
CA ASN A 450 37.12 -0.24 -8.29
C ASN A 450 36.54 -1.26 -7.29
N ALA A 451 37.34 -1.65 -6.30
CA ALA A 451 36.89 -2.46 -5.17
C ALA A 451 35.69 -1.80 -4.46
N ASP A 452 35.67 -0.48 -4.35
CA ASP A 452 34.62 0.27 -3.66
C ASP A 452 33.26 0.19 -4.37
N LEU A 453 33.22 0.25 -5.70
CA LEU A 453 31.99 0.07 -6.49
C LEU A 453 31.53 -1.40 -6.48
N PHE A 454 32.47 -2.30 -6.40
CA PHE A 454 32.21 -3.72 -6.31
C PHE A 454 31.73 -4.13 -4.93
N GLU A 455 32.26 -3.56 -3.85
CA GLU A 455 31.76 -3.74 -2.49
C GLU A 455 30.35 -3.20 -2.31
N GLU A 456 30.05 -2.03 -2.83
CA GLU A 456 28.69 -1.44 -2.78
C GLU A 456 27.68 -2.30 -3.56
N TYR A 457 28.08 -2.84 -4.68
CA TYR A 457 27.26 -3.73 -5.49
C TYR A 457 27.08 -5.11 -4.85
N TYR A 458 28.14 -5.67 -4.25
CA TYR A 458 28.09 -6.92 -3.49
C TYR A 458 27.23 -6.82 -2.25
N TYR A 459 27.29 -5.73 -1.56
CA TYR A 459 26.52 -5.50 -0.34
C TYR A 459 25.00 -5.47 -0.61
N ASN A 460 24.59 -5.04 -1.81
CA ASN A 460 23.19 -4.97 -2.23
C ASN A 460 22.71 -6.24 -2.95
N LEU A 461 23.61 -7.14 -3.34
CA LEU A 461 23.30 -8.39 -4.04
C LEU A 461 23.86 -9.54 -3.20
N GLU A 462 23.03 -10.19 -2.42
CA GLU A 462 23.43 -11.32 -1.56
C GLU A 462 24.04 -12.51 -2.33
N SER A 463 24.08 -12.48 -3.65
CA SER A 463 24.63 -13.56 -4.49
C SER A 463 25.12 -13.11 -5.85
N ALA A 464 25.99 -12.12 -5.91
CA ALA A 464 26.65 -11.79 -7.16
C ALA A 464 27.71 -12.85 -7.49
N THR A 465 27.68 -13.36 -8.71
CA THR A 465 28.68 -14.31 -9.21
C THR A 465 29.45 -13.67 -10.34
N VAL A 466 30.76 -13.64 -10.22
CA VAL A 466 31.64 -13.20 -11.30
C VAL A 466 32.06 -14.41 -12.12
N ILE A 467 31.69 -14.40 -13.39
CA ILE A 467 32.07 -15.45 -14.31
C ILE A 467 32.93 -14.85 -15.41
N LYS A 468 33.98 -15.55 -15.76
CA LYS A 468 34.76 -15.24 -16.93
C LYS A 468 34.22 -16.03 -18.11
N VAL A 469 33.57 -15.35 -19.03
CA VAL A 469 33.14 -15.90 -20.33
C VAL A 469 34.18 -15.50 -21.38
N SER A 470 34.37 -16.32 -22.35
CA SER A 470 35.34 -16.04 -23.40
C SER A 470 35.02 -14.75 -24.17
N PRO A 471 36.02 -14.05 -24.73
CA PRO A 471 35.80 -12.81 -25.45
C PRO A 471 34.78 -12.93 -26.58
N ALA A 472 34.11 -11.83 -26.92
CA ALA A 472 33.15 -11.75 -27.98
C ALA A 472 33.68 -12.37 -29.29
N GLY A 473 32.84 -13.14 -29.95
CA GLY A 473 33.16 -13.81 -31.21
C GLY A 473 33.59 -15.27 -31.08
N LYS A 474 33.62 -15.83 -29.85
CA LYS A 474 33.73 -17.29 -29.68
C LYS A 474 32.35 -17.91 -29.55
N ASN A 475 32.15 -19.02 -30.25
CA ASN A 475 30.92 -19.78 -30.16
C ASN A 475 30.87 -20.52 -28.80
N TYR A 476 29.88 -20.22 -27.99
CA TYR A 476 29.53 -21.02 -26.83
C TYR A 476 28.80 -22.27 -27.27
N THR A 477 29.03 -23.35 -26.57
CA THR A 477 28.35 -24.64 -26.86
C THR A 477 27.67 -25.16 -25.60
N VAL A 478 26.48 -25.71 -25.76
CA VAL A 478 25.79 -26.40 -24.66
C VAL A 478 26.68 -27.51 -24.11
N GLY A 479 26.76 -27.60 -22.78
CA GLY A 479 27.65 -28.53 -22.08
C GLY A 479 29.08 -28.02 -21.84
N GLN A 480 29.45 -26.84 -22.38
CA GLN A 480 30.74 -26.22 -22.13
C GLN A 480 30.90 -25.83 -20.67
N GLU A 481 32.04 -26.17 -20.10
CA GLU A 481 32.37 -25.72 -18.74
C GLU A 481 32.79 -24.26 -18.75
N ILE A 482 32.24 -23.50 -17.81
CA ILE A 482 32.62 -22.13 -17.56
C ILE A 482 33.59 -22.09 -16.39
N SER A 483 34.79 -21.58 -16.67
CA SER A 483 35.75 -21.33 -15.59
C SER A 483 35.36 -20.09 -14.83
N VAL A 484 35.17 -20.24 -13.54
CA VAL A 484 34.93 -19.14 -12.60
C VAL A 484 36.26 -18.72 -12.03
N SER A 485 36.64 -17.45 -12.18
CA SER A 485 37.85 -16.89 -11.60
C SER A 485 37.53 -15.64 -10.79
N GLY A 486 37.83 -15.63 -9.52
CA GLY A 486 37.68 -14.50 -8.60
C GLY A 486 37.98 -14.93 -7.17
N ASP A 487 38.35 -13.99 -6.32
CA ASP A 487 38.70 -14.26 -4.92
C ASP A 487 37.48 -14.71 -4.13
N SER A 488 37.57 -15.85 -3.53
CA SER A 488 36.88 -16.46 -2.35
C SER A 488 35.38 -16.18 -2.07
N TYR A 489 34.54 -15.90 -3.03
CA TYR A 489 33.11 -15.80 -2.80
C TYR A 489 32.38 -17.10 -3.23
N ASN A 490 31.33 -17.47 -2.50
CA ASN A 490 30.49 -18.62 -2.84
C ASN A 490 29.71 -18.33 -4.13
N TYR A 491 30.14 -18.91 -5.21
CA TYR A 491 29.45 -18.81 -6.49
C TYR A 491 28.25 -19.74 -6.53
N PRO A 492 27.06 -19.28 -6.96
CA PRO A 492 25.93 -20.19 -7.19
C PRO A 492 26.29 -21.18 -8.31
N ASP A 493 25.86 -22.41 -8.14
CA ASP A 493 26.07 -23.47 -9.15
C ASP A 493 25.27 -23.26 -10.41
N SER A 494 24.32 -22.30 -10.41
CA SER A 494 23.42 -22.03 -11.51
C SER A 494 23.10 -20.55 -11.61
N PHE A 495 23.04 -20.00 -12.82
CA PHE A 495 22.69 -18.61 -13.12
C PHE A 495 22.30 -18.43 -14.58
N ASP A 496 21.62 -17.33 -14.87
CA ASP A 496 21.24 -16.92 -16.19
C ASP A 496 22.10 -15.72 -16.64
N VAL A 497 22.39 -15.67 -17.92
CA VAL A 497 23.34 -14.75 -18.52
C VAL A 497 22.75 -14.08 -19.72
N LEU A 498 22.91 -12.78 -19.84
CA LEU A 498 22.67 -12.08 -21.09
C LEU A 498 24.02 -11.70 -21.72
N VAL A 499 24.33 -12.29 -22.85
CA VAL A 499 25.53 -11.91 -23.64
C VAL A 499 25.19 -10.73 -24.52
N PHE A 500 25.78 -9.60 -24.21
CA PHE A 500 25.47 -8.31 -24.79
C PHE A 500 25.59 -8.22 -26.32
N ARG A 501 26.70 -8.63 -26.88
CA ARG A 501 26.98 -8.40 -28.31
C ARG A 501 26.16 -9.27 -29.23
N ASP A 502 25.91 -10.48 -28.82
CA ASP A 502 25.26 -11.48 -29.66
C ASP A 502 23.77 -11.62 -29.37
N ARG A 503 23.25 -10.82 -28.42
CA ARG A 503 21.85 -10.90 -27.95
C ARG A 503 21.46 -12.34 -27.64
N VAL A 504 22.25 -12.97 -26.80
CA VAL A 504 22.08 -14.37 -26.43
C VAL A 504 21.82 -14.46 -24.95
N ALA A 505 20.77 -15.17 -24.56
CA ALA A 505 20.56 -15.59 -23.20
C ALA A 505 21.21 -16.96 -22.97
N VAL A 506 22.10 -17.05 -22.00
CA VAL A 506 22.80 -18.29 -21.67
C VAL A 506 22.39 -18.71 -20.27
N THR A 507 21.87 -19.92 -20.12
CA THR A 507 21.58 -20.50 -18.83
C THR A 507 22.73 -21.42 -18.41
N VAL A 508 23.24 -21.20 -17.22
CA VAL A 508 24.31 -22.03 -16.64
C VAL A 508 23.78 -22.82 -15.47
N ARG A 509 24.03 -24.13 -15.48
CA ARG A 509 23.72 -25.04 -14.38
C ARG A 509 24.96 -25.88 -14.05
N ASN A 510 25.29 -26.01 -12.77
CA ASN A 510 26.44 -26.80 -12.31
C ASN A 510 27.74 -26.45 -13.07
N LYS A 511 28.00 -25.17 -13.27
CA LYS A 511 29.18 -24.64 -13.99
C LYS A 511 29.26 -25.06 -15.47
N LYS A 512 28.17 -25.49 -16.07
CA LYS A 512 28.06 -25.83 -17.50
C LYS A 512 26.97 -25.02 -18.16
N ILE A 513 27.18 -24.68 -19.42
CA ILE A 513 26.15 -24.06 -20.24
C ILE A 513 25.05 -25.09 -20.50
N GLU A 514 23.87 -24.84 -19.96
CA GLU A 514 22.68 -25.69 -20.14
C GLU A 514 21.93 -25.33 -21.42
N SER A 515 21.72 -24.04 -21.67
CA SER A 515 21.06 -23.57 -22.87
C SER A 515 21.69 -22.27 -23.38
N ILE A 516 21.54 -22.06 -24.68
CA ILE A 516 21.93 -20.83 -25.38
C ILE A 516 20.73 -20.46 -26.25
N GLU A 517 20.08 -19.35 -25.93
CA GLU A 517 18.89 -18.88 -26.64
C GLU A 517 19.20 -17.52 -27.27
N LYS A 518 19.03 -17.41 -28.59
CA LYS A 518 19.18 -16.13 -29.28
C LYS A 518 17.91 -15.30 -29.05
N ILE A 519 18.09 -14.06 -28.62
CA ILE A 519 17.00 -13.11 -28.46
C ILE A 519 16.72 -12.49 -29.83
N GLU A 520 15.88 -13.14 -30.62
CA GLU A 520 15.55 -12.68 -31.97
C GLU A 520 14.50 -11.60 -31.99
N ASP A 521 13.49 -11.75 -31.14
CA ASP A 521 12.43 -10.77 -30.93
C ASP A 521 12.61 -10.08 -29.58
N TYR A 522 12.08 -8.86 -29.42
CA TYR A 522 12.16 -8.07 -28.20
C TYR A 522 11.36 -8.70 -27.04
N THR A 523 11.50 -10.00 -26.84
CA THR A 523 10.82 -10.72 -25.78
C THR A 523 11.42 -10.37 -24.42
N TYR A 524 10.59 -9.94 -23.52
CA TYR A 524 11.01 -9.60 -22.16
C TYR A 524 11.47 -10.85 -21.39
N THR A 525 12.76 -10.94 -21.13
CA THR A 525 13.37 -12.07 -20.42
C THR A 525 13.42 -11.89 -18.90
N GLY A 526 13.11 -10.69 -18.40
CA GLY A 526 13.32 -10.33 -16.99
C GLY A 526 14.79 -10.13 -16.60
N LEU A 527 15.72 -10.36 -17.52
CA LEU A 527 17.15 -10.17 -17.29
C LEU A 527 17.55 -8.71 -17.50
N PRO A 528 18.54 -8.20 -16.76
CA PRO A 528 19.12 -6.89 -17.01
C PRO A 528 19.79 -6.83 -18.37
N VAL A 529 19.69 -5.68 -19.01
CA VAL A 529 20.37 -5.37 -20.27
C VAL A 529 21.61 -4.53 -19.97
N VAL A 530 22.74 -4.84 -20.58
CA VAL A 530 23.99 -4.14 -20.36
C VAL A 530 24.38 -3.36 -21.61
N ASN A 531 24.66 -2.07 -21.49
CA ASN A 531 25.02 -1.22 -22.64
C ASN A 531 26.51 -1.28 -22.99
N SER A 532 26.90 -0.61 -24.09
CA SER A 532 28.27 -0.56 -24.57
C SER A 532 29.28 0.07 -23.58
N ARG A 533 28.80 0.75 -22.56
CA ARG A 533 29.62 1.37 -21.50
C ARG A 533 29.69 0.51 -20.25
N GLY A 534 29.08 -0.67 -20.25
CA GLY A 534 29.10 -1.59 -19.13
C GLY A 534 28.11 -1.25 -18.00
N PHE A 535 27.06 -0.48 -18.28
CA PHE A 535 25.99 -0.24 -17.34
C PHE A 535 24.88 -1.26 -17.49
N ALA A 536 24.46 -1.87 -16.42
CA ALA A 536 23.37 -2.82 -16.39
C ALA A 536 22.06 -2.11 -16.00
N VAL A 537 21.02 -2.34 -16.79
CA VAL A 537 19.68 -1.79 -16.55
C VAL A 537 18.65 -2.89 -16.63
N LYS A 538 17.83 -3.02 -15.61
CA LYS A 538 16.68 -3.89 -15.64
C LYS A 538 15.47 -3.12 -16.18
N ALA A 539 14.88 -3.62 -17.24
CA ALA A 539 13.63 -3.08 -17.76
C ALA A 539 12.48 -3.32 -16.78
N ALA A 540 11.64 -2.34 -16.60
CA ALA A 540 10.45 -2.47 -15.75
C ALA A 540 9.33 -3.26 -16.43
N ASN A 541 9.33 -3.32 -17.77
CA ASN A 541 8.32 -4.00 -18.56
C ASN A 541 8.85 -4.34 -19.95
N GLU A 542 8.05 -5.06 -20.71
CA GLU A 542 8.38 -5.52 -22.06
C GLU A 542 8.69 -4.39 -23.05
N SER A 543 7.95 -3.29 -22.99
CA SER A 543 8.17 -2.12 -23.85
C SER A 543 9.51 -1.45 -23.58
N GLU A 544 9.88 -1.28 -22.33
CA GLU A 544 11.17 -0.72 -21.94
C GLU A 544 12.32 -1.66 -22.32
N TYR A 545 12.12 -2.96 -22.16
CA TYR A 545 13.09 -3.96 -22.57
C TYR A 545 13.37 -3.90 -24.07
N ALA A 546 12.32 -3.80 -24.88
CA ALA A 546 12.44 -3.65 -26.34
C ALA A 546 13.21 -2.37 -26.72
N GLN A 547 12.97 -1.27 -26.04
CA GLN A 547 13.68 -0.01 -26.27
C GLN A 547 15.16 -0.12 -25.90
N LEU A 548 15.49 -0.74 -24.78
CA LEU A 548 16.88 -0.96 -24.36
C LEU A 548 17.64 -1.86 -25.35
N LEU A 549 17.00 -2.91 -25.86
CA LEU A 549 17.59 -3.77 -26.88
C LEU A 549 17.80 -3.04 -28.21
N ALA A 550 16.85 -2.19 -28.63
CA ALA A 550 16.98 -1.37 -29.81
C ALA A 550 18.15 -0.37 -29.71
N GLU A 551 18.37 0.21 -28.52
CA GLU A 551 19.53 1.06 -28.27
C GLU A 551 20.85 0.29 -28.38
N LEU A 552 20.89 -0.94 -27.85
CA LEU A 552 22.05 -1.82 -28.02
C LEU A 552 22.37 -2.11 -29.49
N ASP A 553 21.35 -2.40 -30.30
CA ASP A 553 21.51 -2.64 -31.72
C ASP A 553 22.03 -1.40 -32.47
N ALA A 554 21.52 -0.20 -32.10
CA ALA A 554 21.99 1.06 -32.69
C ALA A 554 23.47 1.33 -32.38
N VAL A 555 23.91 1.03 -31.15
CA VAL A 555 25.33 1.15 -30.77
C VAL A 555 26.19 0.11 -31.50
N LYS A 556 25.71 -1.11 -31.67
CA LYS A 556 26.39 -2.17 -32.44
C LYS A 556 26.60 -1.78 -33.89
N GLU A 557 25.65 -1.07 -34.51
CA GLU A 557 25.72 -0.57 -35.87
C GLU A 557 26.56 0.71 -36.02
N GLY A 558 27.18 1.20 -34.95
CA GLY A 558 27.98 2.42 -34.95
C GLY A 558 27.17 3.71 -35.00
N LYS A 559 25.88 3.64 -34.73
CA LYS A 559 25.02 4.82 -34.55
C LYS A 559 25.18 5.33 -33.13
N GLU A 560 25.21 6.66 -32.95
CA GLU A 560 25.15 7.25 -31.61
C GLU A 560 23.83 6.89 -30.92
N ALA A 561 23.86 6.70 -29.62
CA ALA A 561 22.67 6.42 -28.82
C ALA A 561 21.60 7.48 -29.10
N LEU A 562 20.43 7.02 -29.57
CA LEU A 562 19.39 7.89 -30.09
C LEU A 562 18.64 8.67 -29.00
N ASN A 563 18.89 8.39 -27.72
CA ASN A 563 18.08 8.99 -26.66
C ASN A 563 18.85 9.21 -25.35
N ASP A 564 19.16 10.47 -25.05
CA ASP A 564 19.79 10.90 -23.80
C ASP A 564 18.96 10.48 -22.56
N THR A 565 17.66 10.32 -22.70
CA THR A 565 16.77 9.91 -21.61
C THR A 565 17.06 8.49 -21.14
N PHE A 566 17.30 7.58 -22.10
CA PHE A 566 17.71 6.20 -21.78
C PHE A 566 19.14 6.14 -21.25
N PHE A 567 20.01 6.96 -21.81
CA PHE A 567 21.38 7.05 -21.33
C PHE A 567 21.45 7.49 -19.88
N ASN A 568 20.68 8.48 -19.49
CA ASN A 568 20.57 8.91 -18.09
C ASN A 568 20.02 7.79 -17.19
N LYS A 569 19.07 7.02 -17.68
CA LYS A 569 18.54 5.85 -16.99
C LYS A 569 19.60 4.75 -16.79
N TRP A 570 20.55 4.59 -17.72
CA TRP A 570 21.67 3.67 -17.61
C TRP A 570 22.69 4.07 -16.52
N THR A 571 22.71 5.30 -16.09
CA THR A 571 23.66 5.81 -15.10
C THR A 571 23.10 5.85 -13.68
N ASP A 572 21.77 5.81 -13.50
CA ASP A 572 21.11 6.11 -12.24
C ASP A 572 20.15 4.99 -11.81
N PHE A 573 20.68 3.82 -11.55
CA PHE A 573 19.85 2.72 -11.11
C PHE A 573 20.06 2.34 -9.66
N GLY A 574 18.96 2.38 -8.89
CA GLY A 574 18.91 2.04 -7.50
C GLY A 574 19.58 0.71 -7.16
N THR A 575 19.03 -0.41 -7.57
CA THR A 575 19.50 -1.75 -7.19
C THR A 575 20.61 -2.30 -8.07
N TYR A 576 20.76 -1.76 -9.29
CA TYR A 576 21.78 -2.16 -10.26
C TYR A 576 22.69 -0.99 -10.60
N ARG A 577 23.16 -0.30 -9.56
CA ARG A 577 24.02 0.86 -9.74
C ARG A 577 25.22 0.49 -10.57
N LYS A 578 25.37 1.29 -11.63
CA LYS A 578 26.60 1.62 -12.31
C LYS A 578 27.72 0.59 -12.26
N ILE A 579 27.58 -0.47 -13.04
CA ILE A 579 28.71 -1.34 -13.30
C ILE A 579 29.51 -0.68 -14.40
N VAL A 580 30.52 0.09 -14.01
CA VAL A 580 31.42 0.72 -14.97
C VAL A 580 32.52 -0.27 -15.27
N PHE A 581 32.53 -0.77 -16.44
CA PHE A 581 33.66 -1.52 -16.94
C PHE A 581 34.63 -0.55 -17.62
N LYS A 582 35.85 -0.55 -17.21
CA LYS A 582 36.93 0.16 -17.88
C LYS A 582 37.57 -0.76 -18.90
N ASP A 583 37.50 -0.30 -20.14
CA ASP A 583 38.33 -0.70 -21.29
C ASP A 583 38.24 -2.16 -21.73
N GLU A 584 37.78 -2.29 -22.95
CA GLU A 584 37.86 -3.43 -23.85
C GLU A 584 36.68 -4.42 -23.82
N VAL A 585 36.54 -5.02 -24.94
CA VAL A 585 35.65 -6.07 -25.43
C VAL A 585 35.03 -6.98 -24.37
N TRP A 586 33.72 -6.95 -24.27
CA TRP A 586 32.98 -7.46 -23.15
C TRP A 586 32.01 -8.56 -23.51
N ASP A 587 32.12 -9.64 -22.82
CA ASP A 587 31.05 -10.60 -22.60
C ASP A 587 30.68 -10.51 -21.15
N TYR A 588 29.46 -10.24 -20.80
CA TYR A 588 29.03 -10.24 -19.42
C TYR A 588 27.73 -10.96 -19.21
N VAL A 589 27.59 -11.21 -17.98
CA VAL A 589 26.65 -12.10 -17.42
C VAL A 589 26.00 -11.38 -16.29
N ILE A 590 24.74 -11.29 -16.33
CA ILE A 590 23.98 -10.75 -15.24
C ILE A 590 22.89 -11.73 -14.84
#